data_f8f0b26acbbad7076ef2e15184d7e3c4
#
_entry.id   f8f0b26acbbad7076ef2e15184d7e3c4
#
_cell.length_a   1.000
_cell.length_b   1.000
_cell.length_c   1.000
_cell.angle_alpha   90.00
_cell.angle_beta   90.00
_cell.angle_gamma   90.00
#
_symmetry.space_group_name_H-M   'P 1'
#
loop_
_entity.id
_entity.type
_entity.pdbx_description
1 polymer ?
#
loop_
_entity_poly.entity_id
_entity_poly.type
_entity_poly.pdbx_seq_one_letter_code
_entity_poly.pdbx_strand_id
1 'polypeptide(L)'
;SEGFEETNIYKGPLLDILNVRTAFLKEVQGRATLTYTIDMEYVLKNHSHYLRPMQENGLKVCLAIMGGGTGLGFANLTDAQISDFTAQVQTAVSLYDLDGINLWDKGAGYGKEGMAPINDTSYAKLIKALKNAMPDKLLTLVDTRETTEALCDEQAGISVGNYLDYAWSSLEDFLAPYEPDATIRPLAGIPEKKYGTISVSYTHLRAHETGAY
;
A
#
# COMPACT_ATOMS: atom_id res chain seq x y z
N SER A 1 -17.51 43.82 8.75
CA SER A 1 -16.37 43.00 8.24
C SER A 1 -15.91 42.09 9.36
N GLU A 2 -16.45 40.90 9.39
CA GLU A 2 -15.99 39.84 10.32
C GLU A 2 -14.78 39.15 9.69
N GLY A 3 -13.63 39.31 10.36
CA GLY A 3 -12.41 38.67 9.94
C GLY A 3 -12.52 37.14 10.13
N PHE A 4 -12.24 36.41 9.08
CA PHE A 4 -11.94 34.98 9.18
C PHE A 4 -10.63 34.87 9.97
N GLU A 5 -10.70 34.34 11.19
CA GLU A 5 -9.51 33.87 11.89
C GLU A 5 -8.94 32.69 11.10
N GLU A 6 -7.76 32.88 10.51
CA GLU A 6 -6.95 31.79 10.01
C GLU A 6 -6.65 30.86 11.17
N THR A 7 -7.36 29.74 11.25
CA THR A 7 -6.99 28.64 12.14
C THR A 7 -5.58 28.21 11.77
N ASN A 8 -4.68 28.25 12.73
CA ASN A 8 -3.30 27.80 12.61
C ASN A 8 -3.25 26.38 12.06
N ILE A 9 -3.05 26.28 10.75
CA ILE A 9 -2.73 25.03 10.09
C ILE A 9 -1.31 24.66 10.52
N TYR A 10 -1.17 23.48 11.07
CA TYR A 10 0.07 22.87 11.52
C TYR A 10 1.19 23.05 10.48
N LYS A 11 2.19 23.86 10.78
CA LYS A 11 3.38 24.07 9.96
C LYS A 11 4.46 23.04 10.29
N GLY A 12 4.17 21.76 10.03
CA GLY A 12 5.18 20.71 9.95
C GLY A 12 5.36 20.27 8.50
N PRO A 13 6.41 19.53 8.13
CA PRO A 13 6.49 18.93 6.83
C PRO A 13 5.39 17.88 6.71
N LEU A 14 4.25 18.26 6.13
CA LEU A 14 3.21 17.32 5.73
C LEU A 14 3.81 16.49 4.59
N LEU A 15 4.14 15.24 4.89
CA LEU A 15 4.46 14.28 3.86
C LEU A 15 3.13 13.84 3.24
N ASP A 16 2.73 14.50 2.18
CA ASP A 16 1.55 14.09 1.42
C ASP A 16 1.93 12.92 0.51
N ILE A 17 1.33 11.77 0.77
CA ILE A 17 1.51 10.56 -0.02
C ILE A 17 0.28 10.36 -0.88
N LEU A 18 0.49 10.25 -2.19
CA LEU A 18 -0.52 9.86 -3.16
C LEU A 18 -0.31 8.40 -3.55
N ASN A 19 -1.26 7.54 -3.19
CA ASN A 19 -1.27 6.15 -3.64
C ASN A 19 -2.03 6.05 -4.96
N VAL A 20 -1.31 5.81 -6.05
CA VAL A 20 -1.94 5.59 -7.36
C VAL A 20 -2.35 4.12 -7.52
N ARG A 21 -3.55 3.90 -8.00
CA ARG A 21 -4.19 2.58 -8.09
C ARG A 21 -4.53 2.25 -9.54
N THR A 22 -4.36 1.02 -10.03
CA THR A 22 -4.05 -0.18 -9.25
C THR A 22 -3.05 -1.02 -10.00
N ALA A 23 -2.08 -1.55 -9.27
CA ALA A 23 -1.26 -2.67 -9.70
C ALA A 23 -1.69 -3.93 -8.92
N PHE A 24 -1.40 -5.10 -9.47
CA PHE A 24 -1.77 -6.38 -8.87
C PHE A 24 -0.60 -7.35 -8.84
N LEU A 25 -0.57 -8.18 -7.81
CA LEU A 25 0.17 -9.43 -7.83
C LEU A 25 -0.77 -10.50 -8.35
N LYS A 26 -0.41 -11.13 -9.47
CA LYS A 26 -1.12 -12.26 -10.06
C LYS A 26 -0.19 -13.44 -10.30
N GLU A 27 -0.74 -14.65 -10.21
CA GLU A 27 -0.10 -15.81 -10.80
C GLU A 27 -0.35 -15.78 -12.31
N VAL A 28 0.70 -15.81 -13.10
CA VAL A 28 0.67 -15.87 -14.56
C VAL A 28 1.69 -16.91 -15.03
N GLN A 29 1.22 -18.01 -15.61
CA GLN A 29 2.08 -19.09 -16.08
C GLN A 29 3.08 -19.61 -15.02
N GLY A 30 2.60 -19.79 -13.79
CA GLY A 30 3.41 -20.26 -12.67
C GLY A 30 4.27 -19.22 -11.98
N ARG A 31 4.22 -17.97 -12.42
CA ARG A 31 5.06 -16.87 -11.91
C ARG A 31 4.25 -15.85 -11.12
N ALA A 32 4.77 -15.43 -9.98
CA ALA A 32 4.27 -14.24 -9.28
C ALA A 32 4.61 -13.00 -10.12
N THR A 33 3.59 -12.32 -10.64
CA THR A 33 3.75 -11.30 -11.68
C THR A 33 3.09 -9.99 -11.27
N LEU A 34 3.84 -8.89 -11.40
CA LEU A 34 3.31 -7.54 -11.26
C LEU A 34 2.55 -7.16 -12.54
N THR A 35 1.27 -6.88 -12.40
CA THR A 35 0.38 -6.49 -13.50
C THR A 35 -0.35 -5.19 -13.18
N TYR A 36 -0.93 -4.57 -14.19
CA TYR A 36 -1.64 -3.29 -14.07
C TYR A 36 -3.00 -3.36 -14.71
N THR A 37 -3.93 -2.49 -14.28
CA THR A 37 -5.09 -2.14 -15.11
C THR A 37 -4.60 -1.41 -16.37
N ILE A 38 -5.42 -1.40 -17.42
CA ILE A 38 -5.11 -0.69 -18.67
C ILE A 38 -4.87 0.80 -18.38
N ASP A 39 -5.71 1.41 -17.57
CA ASP A 39 -5.59 2.83 -17.21
C ASP A 39 -4.32 3.10 -16.41
N MET A 40 -3.97 2.21 -15.47
CA MET A 40 -2.75 2.37 -14.68
C MET A 40 -1.50 2.22 -15.55
N GLU A 41 -1.49 1.26 -16.47
CA GLU A 41 -0.38 1.10 -17.40
C GLU A 41 -0.18 2.34 -18.27
N TYR A 42 -1.28 2.94 -18.75
CA TYR A 42 -1.23 4.19 -19.52
C TYR A 42 -0.66 5.35 -18.69
N VAL A 43 -1.11 5.53 -17.45
CA VAL A 43 -0.60 6.57 -16.53
C VAL A 43 0.87 6.37 -16.25
N LEU A 44 1.33 5.13 -15.97
CA LEU A 44 2.74 4.83 -15.72
C LEU A 44 3.62 5.08 -16.94
N LYS A 45 3.19 4.65 -18.12
CA LYS A 45 3.92 4.91 -19.37
C LYS A 45 4.02 6.40 -19.71
N ASN A 46 3.09 7.20 -19.20
CA ASN A 46 3.08 8.66 -19.37
C ASN A 46 3.32 9.38 -18.03
N HIS A 47 4.12 8.81 -17.15
CA HIS A 47 4.34 9.31 -15.78
C HIS A 47 4.91 10.73 -15.74
N SER A 48 5.73 11.12 -16.69
CA SER A 48 6.26 12.48 -16.80
C SER A 48 5.15 13.54 -17.02
N HIS A 49 4.03 13.13 -17.60
CA HIS A 49 2.87 14.00 -17.82
C HIS A 49 1.89 13.97 -16.64
N TYR A 50 1.62 12.78 -16.09
CA TYR A 50 0.58 12.62 -15.06
C TYR A 50 1.10 12.67 -13.63
N LEU A 51 2.28 12.12 -13.34
CA LEU A 51 2.80 11.96 -11.98
C LEU A 51 3.87 12.99 -11.62
N ARG A 52 4.73 13.34 -12.56
CA ARG A 52 5.81 14.32 -12.34
C ARG A 52 5.30 15.67 -11.81
N PRO A 53 4.25 16.28 -12.34
CA PRO A 53 3.75 17.54 -11.80
C PRO A 53 3.31 17.45 -10.34
N MET A 54 2.77 16.28 -9.91
CA MET A 54 2.39 16.04 -8.52
C MET A 54 3.61 15.97 -7.62
N GLN A 55 4.67 15.27 -8.07
CA GLN A 55 5.94 15.18 -7.36
C GLN A 55 6.63 16.55 -7.25
N GLU A 56 6.60 17.35 -8.29
CA GLU A 56 7.13 18.72 -8.29
C GLU A 56 6.37 19.65 -7.31
N ASN A 57 5.10 19.35 -7.04
CA ASN A 57 4.30 20.02 -6.01
C ASN A 57 4.49 19.44 -4.60
N GLY A 58 5.46 18.56 -4.40
CA GLY A 58 5.83 18.02 -3.09
C GLY A 58 5.11 16.73 -2.68
N LEU A 59 4.25 16.16 -3.55
CA LEU A 59 3.61 14.88 -3.27
C LEU A 59 4.60 13.72 -3.49
N LYS A 60 4.53 12.72 -2.61
CA LYS A 60 5.20 11.43 -2.81
C LYS A 60 4.23 10.47 -3.48
N VAL A 61 4.59 9.98 -4.67
CA VAL A 61 3.74 9.08 -5.45
C VAL A 61 4.15 7.64 -5.22
N CYS A 62 3.25 6.87 -4.62
CA CYS A 62 3.43 5.45 -4.35
C CYS A 62 2.48 4.61 -5.22
N LEU A 63 2.98 3.51 -5.77
CA LEU A 63 2.17 2.54 -6.50
C LEU A 63 1.47 1.61 -5.50
N ALA A 64 0.15 1.61 -5.50
CA ALA A 64 -0.62 0.66 -4.70
C ALA A 64 -0.68 -0.70 -5.40
N ILE A 65 -0.24 -1.74 -4.71
CA ILE A 65 -0.25 -3.12 -5.20
C ILE A 65 -1.25 -3.92 -4.36
N MET A 66 -2.19 -4.56 -5.04
CA MET A 66 -3.24 -5.38 -4.44
C MET A 66 -3.16 -6.83 -4.92
N GLY A 67 -4.02 -7.67 -4.36
CA GLY A 67 -4.24 -9.02 -4.86
C GLY A 67 -5.00 -9.04 -6.19
N GLY A 68 -4.60 -9.90 -7.10
CA GLY A 68 -5.14 -10.00 -8.46
C GLY A 68 -6.17 -11.11 -8.67
N GLY A 69 -6.64 -11.76 -7.60
CA GLY A 69 -7.72 -12.76 -7.68
C GLY A 69 -7.30 -14.13 -8.19
N THR A 70 -6.00 -14.41 -8.35
CA THR A 70 -5.51 -15.68 -8.90
C THR A 70 -5.20 -16.75 -7.85
N GLY A 71 -5.34 -16.43 -6.56
CA GLY A 71 -5.02 -17.32 -5.45
C GLY A 71 -3.60 -17.15 -4.92
N LEU A 72 -2.75 -16.41 -5.60
CA LEU A 72 -1.42 -16.01 -5.16
C LEU A 72 -1.44 -14.58 -4.66
N GLY A 73 -0.88 -14.35 -3.48
CA GLY A 73 -0.81 -13.04 -2.85
C GLY A 73 0.42 -12.90 -1.96
N PHE A 74 0.52 -11.81 -1.23
CA PHE A 74 1.68 -11.52 -0.38
C PHE A 74 1.91 -12.56 0.73
N ALA A 75 0.86 -13.25 1.15
CA ALA A 75 0.89 -14.17 2.29
C ALA A 75 1.17 -15.64 1.93
N ASN A 76 1.38 -15.99 0.67
CA ASN A 76 1.62 -17.36 0.25
C ASN A 76 2.71 -17.53 -0.83
N LEU A 77 3.69 -16.63 -0.86
CA LEU A 77 4.82 -16.70 -1.79
C LEU A 77 5.91 -17.65 -1.27
N THR A 78 6.56 -18.34 -2.19
CA THR A 78 7.84 -18.99 -1.93
C THR A 78 8.98 -17.97 -1.88
N ASP A 79 10.13 -18.34 -1.35
CA ASP A 79 11.31 -17.46 -1.32
C ASP A 79 11.75 -17.05 -2.74
N ALA A 80 11.67 -17.95 -3.70
CA ALA A 80 11.96 -17.67 -5.11
C ALA A 80 10.96 -16.66 -5.72
N GLN A 81 9.68 -16.81 -5.41
CA GLN A 81 8.63 -15.88 -5.83
C GLN A 81 8.81 -14.49 -5.19
N ILE A 82 9.18 -14.43 -3.91
CA ILE A 82 9.49 -13.17 -3.22
C ILE A 82 10.65 -12.45 -3.93
N SER A 83 11.72 -13.15 -4.23
CA SER A 83 12.90 -12.59 -4.91
C SER A 83 12.54 -12.07 -6.30
N ASP A 84 11.82 -12.86 -7.09
CA ASP A 84 11.40 -12.50 -8.45
C ASP A 84 10.41 -11.30 -8.45
N PHE A 85 9.40 -11.35 -7.60
CA PHE A 85 8.42 -10.27 -7.49
C PHE A 85 9.05 -8.96 -7.00
N THR A 86 9.95 -9.04 -6.02
CA THR A 86 10.72 -7.89 -5.54
C THR A 86 11.50 -7.23 -6.67
N ALA A 87 12.16 -8.01 -7.52
CA ALA A 87 12.89 -7.49 -8.68
C ALA A 87 11.97 -6.79 -9.68
N GLN A 88 10.78 -7.31 -9.92
CA GLN A 88 9.79 -6.68 -10.80
C GLN A 88 9.30 -5.35 -10.23
N VAL A 89 9.02 -5.29 -8.93
CA VAL A 89 8.58 -4.05 -8.26
C VAL A 89 9.70 -3.01 -8.29
N GLN A 90 10.93 -3.39 -7.98
CA GLN A 90 12.09 -2.50 -8.04
C GLN A 90 12.27 -1.92 -9.45
N THR A 91 12.15 -2.73 -10.48
CA THR A 91 12.22 -2.30 -11.88
C THR A 91 11.13 -1.28 -12.20
N ALA A 92 9.89 -1.52 -11.78
CA ALA A 92 8.78 -0.60 -12.01
C ALA A 92 8.98 0.75 -11.29
N VAL A 93 9.39 0.73 -10.03
CA VAL A 93 9.64 1.94 -9.25
C VAL A 93 10.73 2.80 -9.89
N SER A 94 11.79 2.17 -10.39
CA SER A 94 12.86 2.86 -11.11
C SER A 94 12.42 3.39 -12.48
N LEU A 95 11.77 2.53 -13.28
CA LEU A 95 11.34 2.85 -14.64
C LEU A 95 10.34 4.02 -14.69
N TYR A 96 9.44 4.07 -13.72
CA TYR A 96 8.36 5.08 -13.68
C TYR A 96 8.64 6.22 -12.69
N ASP A 97 9.85 6.29 -12.14
CA ASP A 97 10.30 7.34 -11.23
C ASP A 97 9.32 7.54 -10.04
N LEU A 98 8.90 6.44 -9.44
CA LEU A 98 7.99 6.45 -8.30
C LEU A 98 8.75 6.71 -6.99
N ASP A 99 8.07 7.28 -6.00
CA ASP A 99 8.63 7.53 -4.67
C ASP A 99 8.54 6.33 -3.73
N GLY A 100 7.70 5.36 -4.07
CA GLY A 100 7.55 4.15 -3.27
C GLY A 100 6.39 3.26 -3.70
N ILE A 101 6.02 2.37 -2.81
CA ILE A 101 4.92 1.42 -2.98
C ILE A 101 4.05 1.36 -1.74
N ASN A 102 2.79 1.03 -1.95
CA ASN A 102 1.82 0.73 -0.92
C ASN A 102 1.32 -0.69 -1.09
N LEU A 103 1.46 -1.50 -0.06
CA LEU A 103 0.99 -2.89 -0.07
C LEU A 103 -0.39 -2.97 0.56
N TRP A 104 -1.33 -3.52 -0.18
CA TRP A 104 -2.68 -3.77 0.27
C TRP A 104 -3.10 -5.19 -0.09
N ASP A 105 -3.02 -6.10 0.86
CA ASP A 105 -3.39 -7.50 0.65
C ASP A 105 -4.90 -7.68 0.71
N LYS A 106 -5.54 -7.30 -0.39
CA LYS A 106 -6.97 -7.45 -0.62
C LYS A 106 -7.21 -8.03 -2.00
N GLY A 107 -8.12 -9.00 -2.08
CA GLY A 107 -8.58 -9.56 -3.34
C GLY A 107 -7.62 -10.57 -3.98
N ALA A 108 -6.69 -11.16 -3.23
CA ALA A 108 -5.77 -12.19 -3.74
C ALA A 108 -6.47 -13.48 -4.17
N GLY A 109 -7.63 -13.79 -3.57
CA GLY A 109 -8.38 -15.01 -3.86
C GLY A 109 -7.73 -16.26 -3.26
N TYR A 110 -7.15 -16.15 -2.07
CA TYR A 110 -6.55 -17.27 -1.36
C TYR A 110 -7.49 -18.48 -1.24
N GLY A 111 -6.92 -19.67 -1.20
CA GLY A 111 -7.66 -20.92 -1.07
C GLY A 111 -8.07 -21.55 -2.41
N LYS A 112 -7.58 -21.05 -3.54
CA LYS A 112 -7.81 -21.69 -4.84
C LYS A 112 -7.04 -23.00 -4.96
N GLU A 113 -7.65 -23.95 -5.63
CA GLU A 113 -7.03 -25.24 -5.93
C GLU A 113 -5.70 -25.04 -6.67
N GLY A 114 -4.69 -25.80 -6.27
CA GLY A 114 -3.34 -25.74 -6.84
C GLY A 114 -2.47 -24.58 -6.33
N MET A 115 -3.02 -23.68 -5.49
CA MET A 115 -2.27 -22.60 -4.86
C MET A 115 -1.84 -22.99 -3.44
N ALA A 116 -0.64 -22.51 -3.05
CA ALA A 116 -0.16 -22.71 -1.68
C ALA A 116 -1.09 -22.03 -0.67
N PRO A 117 -1.26 -22.61 0.53
CA PRO A 117 -1.99 -21.96 1.61
C PRO A 117 -1.25 -20.73 2.10
N ILE A 118 -1.97 -19.80 2.75
CA ILE A 118 -1.39 -18.71 3.51
C ILE A 118 -0.44 -19.27 4.58
N ASN A 119 0.69 -18.60 4.77
CA ASN A 119 1.62 -18.88 5.85
C ASN A 119 2.06 -17.59 6.55
N ASP A 120 2.58 -17.70 7.76
CA ASP A 120 2.86 -16.55 8.62
C ASP A 120 4.12 -15.77 8.20
N THR A 121 5.02 -16.35 7.40
CA THR A 121 6.34 -15.77 7.12
C THR A 121 6.44 -15.05 5.79
N SER A 122 5.61 -15.41 4.80
CA SER A 122 5.70 -14.89 3.43
C SER A 122 5.62 -13.37 3.37
N TYR A 123 4.61 -12.80 3.97
CA TYR A 123 4.39 -11.35 3.91
C TYR A 123 5.52 -10.56 4.59
N ALA A 124 5.98 -11.01 5.75
CA ALA A 124 7.11 -10.40 6.45
C ALA A 124 8.40 -10.46 5.62
N LYS A 125 8.68 -11.60 5.00
CA LYS A 125 9.84 -11.77 4.11
C LYS A 125 9.77 -10.86 2.88
N LEU A 126 8.58 -10.70 2.29
CA LEU A 126 8.36 -9.79 1.17
C LEU A 126 8.62 -8.34 1.56
N ILE A 127 8.08 -7.90 2.70
CA ILE A 127 8.29 -6.53 3.20
C ILE A 127 9.78 -6.25 3.39
N LYS A 128 10.50 -7.16 4.04
CA LYS A 128 11.96 -7.04 4.22
C LYS A 128 12.69 -6.99 2.88
N ALA A 129 12.36 -7.88 1.95
CA ALA A 129 13.00 -7.94 0.64
C ALA A 129 12.79 -6.64 -0.16
N LEU A 130 11.57 -6.12 -0.16
CA LEU A 130 11.23 -4.87 -0.84
C LEU A 130 11.99 -3.67 -0.27
N LYS A 131 12.04 -3.53 1.05
CA LYS A 131 12.76 -2.42 1.69
C LYS A 131 14.28 -2.53 1.48
N ASN A 132 14.83 -3.73 1.55
CA ASN A 132 16.26 -3.94 1.29
C ASN A 132 16.63 -3.66 -0.18
N ALA A 133 15.75 -3.97 -1.13
CA ALA A 133 15.97 -3.68 -2.55
C ALA A 133 15.84 -2.18 -2.86
N MET A 134 15.03 -1.45 -2.11
CA MET A 134 14.70 -0.04 -2.35
C MET A 134 14.77 0.77 -1.03
N PRO A 135 15.95 0.86 -0.40
CA PRO A 135 16.07 1.45 0.94
C PRO A 135 15.68 2.92 1.00
N ASP A 136 15.81 3.65 -0.11
CA ASP A 136 15.50 5.08 -0.20
C ASP A 136 14.06 5.37 -0.66
N LYS A 137 13.28 4.33 -0.95
CA LYS A 137 11.89 4.46 -1.36
C LYS A 137 10.94 4.21 -0.20
N LEU A 138 9.77 4.85 -0.26
CA LEU A 138 8.72 4.62 0.72
C LEU A 138 8.14 3.20 0.57
N LEU A 139 7.98 2.53 1.70
CA LEU A 139 7.27 1.26 1.80
C LEU A 139 6.17 1.42 2.83
N THR A 140 4.93 1.35 2.38
CA THR A 140 3.75 1.54 3.21
C THR A 140 2.82 0.34 3.14
N LEU A 141 1.99 0.16 4.14
CA LEU A 141 1.11 -0.99 4.30
C LEU A 141 -0.28 -0.53 4.70
N VAL A 142 -1.29 -1.12 4.06
CA VAL A 142 -2.67 -1.08 4.57
C VAL A 142 -2.88 -2.29 5.46
N ASP A 143 -3.15 -2.05 6.73
CA ASP A 143 -3.38 -3.08 7.73
C ASP A 143 -4.85 -3.48 7.76
N THR A 144 -5.17 -4.58 7.10
CA THR A 144 -6.53 -5.12 6.97
C THR A 144 -6.92 -6.06 8.11
N ARG A 145 -5.95 -6.52 8.90
CA ARG A 145 -6.11 -7.57 9.93
C ARG A 145 -6.52 -8.94 9.43
N GLU A 146 -6.59 -9.15 8.14
CA GLU A 146 -6.74 -10.49 7.55
C GLU A 146 -5.39 -11.20 7.55
N THR A 147 -4.56 -10.94 6.54
CA THR A 147 -3.21 -11.51 6.45
C THR A 147 -2.15 -10.74 7.24
N THR A 148 -2.44 -9.53 7.66
CA THR A 148 -1.55 -8.70 8.48
C THR A 148 -1.58 -9.02 9.97
N GLU A 149 -2.55 -9.81 10.46
CA GLU A 149 -2.57 -10.24 11.87
C GLU A 149 -1.29 -10.98 12.27
N ALA A 150 -0.75 -11.82 11.39
CA ALA A 150 0.53 -12.51 11.61
C ALA A 150 1.70 -11.53 11.79
N LEU A 151 1.61 -10.34 11.20
CA LEU A 151 2.66 -9.30 11.26
C LEU A 151 2.69 -8.55 12.59
N CYS A 152 1.73 -8.78 13.48
CA CYS A 152 1.77 -8.27 14.85
C CYS A 152 2.84 -8.96 15.70
N ASP A 153 3.28 -10.13 15.27
CA ASP A 153 4.38 -10.88 15.86
C ASP A 153 5.59 -10.88 14.92
N GLU A 154 6.76 -11.13 15.50
CA GLU A 154 7.96 -11.38 14.69
C GLU A 154 7.79 -12.68 13.91
N GLN A 155 8.05 -12.64 12.61
CA GLN A 155 7.98 -13.78 11.72
C GLN A 155 9.33 -14.02 11.06
N ALA A 156 9.88 -15.24 11.17
CA ALA A 156 11.20 -15.58 10.63
C ALA A 156 12.31 -14.58 11.05
N GLY A 157 12.28 -14.09 12.28
CA GLY A 157 13.21 -13.09 12.79
C GLY A 157 12.96 -11.66 12.27
N ILE A 158 11.80 -11.40 11.64
CA ILE A 158 11.46 -10.12 11.04
C ILE A 158 10.35 -9.44 11.83
N SER A 159 10.64 -8.24 12.35
CA SER A 159 9.66 -7.29 12.85
C SER A 159 9.39 -6.27 11.75
N VAL A 160 8.22 -6.35 11.10
CA VAL A 160 7.94 -5.59 9.87
C VAL A 160 7.99 -4.08 10.06
N GLY A 161 7.69 -3.58 11.25
CA GLY A 161 7.77 -2.16 11.58
C GLY A 161 9.17 -1.55 11.42
N ASN A 162 10.22 -2.38 11.41
CA ASN A 162 11.59 -1.94 11.13
C ASN A 162 11.85 -1.66 9.65
N TYR A 163 10.96 -2.13 8.77
CA TYR A 163 11.08 -2.01 7.31
C TYR A 163 10.00 -1.12 6.70
N LEU A 164 8.92 -0.85 7.42
CA LEU A 164 7.83 0.00 6.97
C LEU A 164 8.10 1.47 7.33
N ASP A 165 7.84 2.37 6.39
CA ASP A 165 7.85 3.81 6.65
C ASP A 165 6.55 4.25 7.32
N TYR A 166 5.40 3.71 6.85
CA TYR A 166 4.07 3.96 7.43
C TYR A 166 3.18 2.74 7.25
N ALA A 167 2.22 2.60 8.16
CA ALA A 167 1.09 1.70 8.03
C ALA A 167 -0.21 2.41 8.41
N TRP A 168 -1.31 2.00 7.80
CA TRP A 168 -2.65 2.54 8.08
C TRP A 168 -3.64 1.42 8.30
N SER A 169 -4.49 1.56 9.32
CA SER A 169 -5.62 0.65 9.49
C SER A 169 -6.63 0.85 8.38
N SER A 170 -7.12 -0.24 7.81
CA SER A 170 -8.24 -0.23 6.91
C SER A 170 -9.53 -0.43 7.72
N LEU A 171 -10.37 0.59 7.73
CA LEU A 171 -11.74 0.45 8.21
C LEU A 171 -12.58 -0.04 7.03
N GLU A 172 -12.84 -1.35 6.96
CA GLU A 172 -13.71 -1.89 5.90
C GLU A 172 -15.17 -1.51 6.09
N ASP A 173 -15.57 -1.18 7.31
CA ASP A 173 -16.94 -0.77 7.63
C ASP A 173 -17.03 0.75 7.81
N PHE A 174 -17.21 1.45 6.69
CA PHE A 174 -17.38 2.91 6.66
C PHE A 174 -18.68 3.40 7.34
N LEU A 175 -19.52 2.50 7.81
CA LEU A 175 -20.81 2.83 8.44
C LEU A 175 -20.81 2.64 9.95
N ALA A 176 -19.79 1.98 10.50
CA ALA A 176 -19.64 1.87 11.95
C ALA A 176 -18.95 3.12 12.50
N PRO A 177 -19.48 3.74 13.57
CA PRO A 177 -18.73 4.78 14.26
C PRO A 177 -17.42 4.18 14.77
N TYR A 178 -16.30 4.82 14.40
CA TYR A 178 -14.98 4.43 14.88
C TYR A 178 -14.95 4.60 16.41
N GLU A 179 -14.92 3.50 17.11
CA GLU A 179 -14.42 3.46 18.48
C GLU A 179 -12.98 2.94 18.40
N PRO A 180 -11.98 3.73 18.82
CA PRO A 180 -10.61 3.23 18.87
C PRO A 180 -10.59 2.05 19.83
N ASP A 181 -10.55 0.85 19.27
CA ASP A 181 -10.38 -0.35 20.09
C ASP A 181 -8.95 -0.37 20.62
N ALA A 182 -8.80 -0.07 21.90
CA ALA A 182 -7.53 -0.13 22.61
C ALA A 182 -6.92 -1.54 22.61
N THR A 183 -7.61 -2.54 22.07
CA THR A 183 -7.17 -3.93 21.99
C THR A 183 -6.49 -4.29 20.68
N ILE A 184 -6.43 -3.38 19.68
CA ILE A 184 -5.74 -3.64 18.42
C ILE A 184 -4.24 -3.74 18.69
N ARG A 185 -3.69 -4.93 18.52
CA ARG A 185 -2.24 -5.16 18.63
C ARG A 185 -1.52 -4.42 17.52
N PRO A 186 -0.43 -3.68 17.80
CA PRO A 186 0.36 -3.03 16.77
C PRO A 186 1.11 -4.06 15.92
N LEU A 187 1.47 -3.66 14.70
CA LEU A 187 2.45 -4.39 13.91
C LEU A 187 3.78 -4.45 14.65
N ALA A 188 4.48 -5.60 14.58
CA ALA A 188 5.73 -5.82 15.29
C ALA A 188 6.76 -4.73 14.96
N GLY A 189 7.23 -4.04 16.02
CA GLY A 189 8.29 -3.05 15.89
C GLY A 189 7.89 -1.72 15.25
N ILE A 190 6.60 -1.48 14.95
CA ILE A 190 6.18 -0.21 14.35
C ILE A 190 6.10 0.89 15.41
N PRO A 191 6.76 2.05 15.22
CA PRO A 191 6.56 3.20 16.08
C PRO A 191 5.15 3.76 15.95
N GLU A 192 4.54 4.19 17.05
CA GLU A 192 3.18 4.75 17.09
C GLU A 192 2.98 5.87 16.06
N LYS A 193 3.93 6.77 15.93
CA LYS A 193 3.89 7.89 14.96
C LYS A 193 3.90 7.47 13.50
N LYS A 194 4.22 6.20 13.20
CA LYS A 194 4.22 5.63 11.84
C LYS A 194 2.95 4.84 11.52
N TYR A 195 2.03 4.74 12.48
CA TYR A 195 0.77 4.04 12.30
C TYR A 195 -0.39 5.02 12.38
N GLY A 196 -1.16 5.11 11.30
CA GLY A 196 -2.31 6.01 11.17
C GLY A 196 -3.62 5.26 10.96
N THR A 197 -4.71 6.02 11.02
CA THR A 197 -6.03 5.55 10.61
C THR A 197 -6.43 6.22 9.31
N ILE A 198 -7.01 5.46 8.38
CA ILE A 198 -7.58 6.03 7.17
C ILE A 198 -9.00 6.49 7.51
N SER A 199 -9.24 7.79 7.43
CA SER A 199 -10.59 8.33 7.39
C SER A 199 -10.90 8.80 5.98
N VAL A 200 -11.91 8.23 5.33
CA VAL A 200 -12.35 8.68 4.01
C VAL A 200 -13.54 9.60 4.22
N SER A 201 -13.35 10.89 3.92
CA SER A 201 -14.46 11.84 3.89
C SER A 201 -15.11 11.80 2.51
N TYR A 202 -16.32 11.22 2.43
CA TYR A 202 -17.09 11.15 1.19
C TYR A 202 -17.67 12.49 0.74
N THR A 203 -17.52 13.56 1.51
CA THR A 203 -18.13 14.87 1.22
C THR A 203 -17.53 15.56 -0.01
N HIS A 204 -16.36 15.17 -0.48
CA HIS A 204 -15.70 15.81 -1.61
C HIS A 204 -15.90 15.11 -2.97
N LEU A 205 -16.37 13.87 -3.00
CA LEU A 205 -16.58 13.13 -4.26
C LEU A 205 -17.91 13.45 -4.95
N ARG A 206 -18.88 14.04 -4.24
CA ARG A 206 -20.19 14.41 -4.83
C ARG A 206 -20.26 15.80 -5.48
N ALA A 207 -19.26 16.64 -5.28
CA ALA A 207 -19.28 18.02 -5.81
C ALA A 207 -18.84 18.13 -7.27
N HIS A 208 -18.25 17.09 -7.86
CA HIS A 208 -17.76 17.11 -9.24
C HIS A 208 -18.64 16.38 -10.26
N GLU A 209 -19.69 15.68 -9.84
CA GLU A 209 -20.58 14.95 -10.77
C GLU A 209 -21.83 15.73 -11.23
N THR A 210 -22.01 16.97 -10.80
CA THR A 210 -23.20 17.77 -11.18
C THR A 210 -22.91 18.94 -12.12
N GLY A 211 -21.90 18.83 -12.94
CA GLY A 211 -21.52 19.88 -13.87
C GLY A 211 -21.41 19.43 -15.34
N ALA A 212 -22.46 18.75 -15.87
CA ALA A 212 -22.56 18.52 -17.32
C ALA A 212 -24.02 18.40 -17.71
N TYR A 213 -24.62 19.52 -18.06
CA TYR A 213 -25.72 19.66 -19.03
C TYR A 213 -25.39 20.79 -19.95
#